data_e956a309885c3e38ad27dcf7fb493dae
#
_entry.id   e956a309885c3e38ad27dcf7fb493dae
#
_cell.length_a   1.000
_cell.length_b   1.000
_cell.length_c   1.000
_cell.angle_alpha   90.00
_cell.angle_beta   90.00
_cell.angle_gamma   90.00
#
_symmetry.space_group_name_H-M   'P 1'
#
loop_
_entity.id
_entity.type
_entity.pdbx_description
1 polymer ?
#
loop_
_entity_poly.entity_id
_entity_poly.type
_entity_poly.pdbx_seq_one_letter_code
_entity_poly.pdbx_strand_id
1 'polypeptide(L)'
;MKRLMGFLIALGFLSAAAGCGYTTAGALPSNYHTLWVKNFENKVQFTTDVGQSNYFPLLEVKAHDAIIRRFLFDGHLKGAHEDSADLILTGVLKSYEKKPLRFTDNEDVQEYRVYITVALELTERETGKVVWTEPSFTGEGTYLLQGTVSPNVAGSEQGAVDLAIQDLANRVVERTIENW
;
A
#
# COMPACT_ATOMS: atom_id res chain seq x y z
N MET A 1 -14.46 -12.98 -59.46
CA MET A 1 -15.16 -13.09 -58.17
C MET A 1 -14.26 -13.68 -57.07
N LYS A 2 -13.54 -14.80 -57.26
CA LYS A 2 -12.67 -15.39 -56.20
C LYS A 2 -11.52 -14.48 -55.71
N ARG A 3 -10.92 -13.66 -56.59
CA ARG A 3 -9.82 -12.74 -56.23
C ARG A 3 -10.32 -11.53 -55.42
N LEU A 4 -11.55 -11.06 -55.68
CA LEU A 4 -12.15 -9.95 -54.96
C LEU A 4 -12.55 -10.38 -53.51
N MET A 5 -13.03 -11.61 -53.36
CA MET A 5 -13.38 -12.22 -52.08
C MET A 5 -12.16 -12.44 -51.18
N GLY A 6 -11.00 -12.81 -51.78
CA GLY A 6 -9.73 -12.92 -51.03
C GLY A 6 -9.22 -11.59 -50.50
N PHE A 7 -9.40 -10.51 -51.27
CA PHE A 7 -8.99 -9.16 -50.86
C PHE A 7 -9.83 -8.59 -49.69
N LEU A 8 -11.14 -8.87 -49.69
CA LEU A 8 -12.05 -8.48 -48.60
C LEU A 8 -11.76 -9.24 -47.32
N ILE A 9 -11.39 -10.52 -47.39
CA ILE A 9 -11.02 -11.31 -46.18
C ILE A 9 -9.69 -10.83 -45.62
N ALA A 10 -8.69 -10.50 -46.44
CA ALA A 10 -7.41 -9.96 -46.00
C ALA A 10 -7.56 -8.56 -45.37
N LEU A 11 -8.44 -7.71 -45.89
CA LEU A 11 -8.71 -6.39 -45.34
C LEU A 11 -9.47 -6.48 -43.99
N GLY A 12 -10.34 -7.48 -43.81
CA GLY A 12 -11.03 -7.77 -42.54
C GLY A 12 -10.09 -8.27 -41.43
N PHE A 13 -9.03 -9.02 -41.80
CA PHE A 13 -8.04 -9.49 -40.82
C PHE A 13 -7.08 -8.38 -40.35
N LEU A 14 -6.83 -7.37 -41.22
CA LEU A 14 -5.94 -6.26 -40.88
C LEU A 14 -6.62 -5.27 -39.88
N SER A 15 -7.95 -5.17 -39.88
CA SER A 15 -8.69 -4.31 -38.95
C SER A 15 -8.82 -4.89 -37.53
N ALA A 16 -8.59 -6.21 -37.33
CA ALA A 16 -8.65 -6.84 -36.02
C ALA A 16 -7.39 -6.64 -35.15
N ALA A 17 -6.28 -6.16 -35.76
CA ALA A 17 -5.00 -5.94 -35.07
C ALA A 17 -4.89 -4.58 -34.32
N ALA A 18 -5.88 -3.68 -34.47
CA ALA A 18 -5.84 -2.32 -33.87
C ALA A 18 -6.45 -2.24 -32.47
N GLY A 19 -6.75 -3.35 -31.81
CA GLY A 19 -7.53 -3.40 -30.56
C GLY A 19 -6.76 -3.63 -29.27
N CYS A 20 -5.42 -3.59 -29.24
CA CYS A 20 -4.69 -3.56 -27.97
C CYS A 20 -4.49 -2.12 -27.51
N GLY A 21 -5.57 -1.49 -27.08
CA GLY A 21 -5.51 -0.25 -26.31
C GLY A 21 -4.94 -0.53 -24.92
N TYR A 22 -3.62 -0.54 -24.77
CA TYR A 22 -2.99 -0.33 -23.48
C TYR A 22 -3.33 1.12 -23.08
N THR A 23 -4.36 1.27 -22.25
CA THR A 23 -4.58 2.52 -21.55
C THR A 23 -3.49 2.64 -20.48
N THR A 24 -2.47 3.45 -20.75
CA THR A 24 -1.55 3.97 -19.72
C THR A 24 -2.24 5.06 -18.88
N ALA A 25 -3.48 4.83 -18.51
CA ALA A 25 -4.19 5.66 -17.56
C ALA A 25 -3.73 5.21 -16.17
N GLY A 26 -2.75 5.91 -15.61
CA GLY A 26 -2.36 5.58 -14.27
C GLY A 26 -0.97 6.00 -13.81
N ALA A 27 -0.17 6.68 -14.62
CA ALA A 27 1.09 7.23 -14.11
C ALA A 27 0.84 8.60 -13.46
N LEU A 28 1.54 8.85 -12.36
CA LEU A 28 1.56 10.16 -11.69
C LEU A 28 1.80 11.27 -12.73
N PRO A 29 0.98 12.34 -12.78
CA PRO A 29 1.21 13.46 -13.69
C PRO A 29 2.65 13.97 -13.61
N SER A 30 3.27 14.20 -14.76
CA SER A 30 4.70 14.55 -14.87
C SER A 30 5.08 15.90 -14.27
N ASN A 31 4.12 16.68 -13.80
CA ASN A 31 4.34 17.95 -13.12
C ASN A 31 4.66 17.80 -11.61
N TYR A 32 4.46 16.62 -11.02
CA TYR A 32 4.78 16.37 -9.62
C TYR A 32 6.15 15.67 -9.50
N HIS A 33 7.04 16.28 -8.75
CA HIS A 33 8.42 15.81 -8.56
C HIS A 33 8.81 15.63 -7.10
N THR A 34 8.04 16.28 -6.19
CA THR A 34 8.41 16.35 -4.78
C THR A 34 7.23 16.02 -3.89
N LEU A 35 7.51 15.34 -2.78
CA LEU A 35 6.54 14.89 -1.78
C LEU A 35 7.02 15.27 -0.38
N TRP A 36 6.12 15.81 0.41
CA TRP A 36 6.27 15.88 1.85
C TRP A 36 5.28 14.94 2.53
N VAL A 37 5.77 14.08 3.41
CA VAL A 37 4.95 13.18 4.22
C VAL A 37 4.84 13.78 5.62
N LYS A 38 3.64 14.18 6.00
CA LYS A 38 3.35 14.73 7.32
C LYS A 38 3.42 13.63 8.39
N ASN A 39 3.85 14.00 9.60
CA ASN A 39 3.83 13.06 10.73
C ASN A 39 2.42 12.48 10.91
N PHE A 40 2.33 11.17 11.04
CA PHE A 40 1.04 10.49 11.18
C PHE A 40 0.45 10.72 12.56
N GLU A 41 -0.86 10.94 12.58
CA GLU A 41 -1.62 10.97 13.83
C GLU A 41 -1.94 9.53 14.27
N ASN A 42 -1.89 9.27 15.58
CA ASN A 42 -2.33 8.00 16.16
C ASN A 42 -3.73 8.16 16.75
N LYS A 43 -4.72 7.48 16.17
CA LYS A 43 -6.12 7.42 16.65
C LYS A 43 -6.56 5.99 16.99
N VAL A 44 -5.60 5.10 17.26
CA VAL A 44 -5.92 3.73 17.70
C VAL A 44 -6.62 3.81 19.06
N GLN A 45 -7.83 3.29 19.11
CA GLN A 45 -8.56 3.14 20.37
C GLN A 45 -8.01 1.91 21.11
N PHE A 46 -7.45 2.13 22.28
CA PHE A 46 -6.99 1.05 23.14
C PHE A 46 -8.18 0.39 23.81
N THR A 47 -8.55 -0.79 23.34
CA THR A 47 -9.47 -1.66 24.08
C THR A 47 -8.63 -2.65 24.88
N THR A 48 -8.69 -2.53 26.21
CA THR A 48 -8.18 -3.54 27.16
C THR A 48 -9.21 -4.65 27.31
N ASP A 49 -9.53 -5.35 26.24
CA ASP A 49 -10.23 -6.62 26.36
C ASP A 49 -9.25 -7.66 26.91
N VAL A 50 -9.73 -8.39 27.91
CA VAL A 50 -8.95 -9.33 28.73
C VAL A 50 -8.10 -10.25 27.84
N GLY A 51 -6.78 -10.03 27.85
CA GLY A 51 -5.78 -10.91 27.23
C GLY A 51 -5.19 -10.49 25.88
N GLN A 52 -5.66 -9.40 25.24
CA GLN A 52 -5.06 -8.89 23.99
C GLN A 52 -4.78 -7.38 24.11
N SER A 53 -3.51 -7.02 24.31
CA SER A 53 -3.09 -5.63 24.18
C SER A 53 -3.05 -5.26 22.69
N ASN A 54 -3.99 -4.43 22.25
CA ASN A 54 -3.97 -3.84 20.91
C ASN A 54 -3.03 -2.61 20.86
N TYR A 55 -1.97 -2.63 21.64
CA TYR A 55 -0.99 -1.55 21.68
C TYR A 55 0.35 -2.00 21.11
N PHE A 56 0.80 -1.27 20.11
CA PHE A 56 2.17 -1.39 19.63
C PHE A 56 2.82 0.01 19.64
N PRO A 57 3.93 0.21 20.39
CA PRO A 57 4.51 1.53 20.59
C PRO A 57 5.07 2.11 19.29
N LEU A 58 4.85 3.42 19.08
CA LEU A 58 5.39 4.22 17.98
C LEU A 58 5.05 3.66 16.58
N LEU A 59 3.90 3.01 16.44
CA LEU A 59 3.49 2.39 15.18
C LEU A 59 3.26 3.44 14.08
N GLU A 60 2.70 4.60 14.44
CA GLU A 60 2.53 5.76 13.55
C GLU A 60 3.86 6.28 13.00
N VAL A 61 4.90 6.32 13.86
CA VAL A 61 6.25 6.75 13.45
C VAL A 61 6.88 5.71 12.54
N LYS A 62 6.77 4.42 12.88
CA LYS A 62 7.30 3.34 12.05
C LYS A 62 6.65 3.31 10.65
N ALA A 63 5.34 3.48 10.58
CA ALA A 63 4.60 3.52 9.31
C ALA A 63 5.02 4.74 8.45
N HIS A 64 5.06 5.93 9.05
CA HIS A 64 5.54 7.15 8.42
C HIS A 64 6.95 6.98 7.84
N ASP A 65 7.90 6.52 8.64
CA ASP A 65 9.30 6.36 8.22
C ASP A 65 9.47 5.30 7.12
N ALA A 66 8.68 4.22 7.17
CA ALA A 66 8.73 3.19 6.14
C ALA A 66 8.19 3.70 4.80
N ILE A 67 7.11 4.49 4.82
CA ILE A 67 6.54 5.11 3.62
C ILE A 67 7.54 6.09 3.00
N ILE A 68 8.18 6.95 3.80
CA ILE A 68 9.22 7.85 3.30
C ILE A 68 10.36 7.06 2.65
N ARG A 69 10.92 6.05 3.35
CA ARG A 69 12.00 5.23 2.79
C ARG A 69 11.61 4.56 1.49
N ARG A 70 10.36 4.11 1.37
CA ARG A 70 9.87 3.44 0.17
C ARG A 70 9.74 4.41 -1.00
N PHE A 71 9.25 5.64 -0.80
CA PHE A 71 9.24 6.69 -1.83
C PHE A 71 10.66 7.08 -2.28
N LEU A 72 11.59 7.21 -1.33
CA LEU A 72 12.99 7.52 -1.65
C LEU A 72 13.66 6.38 -2.45
N PHE A 73 13.32 5.14 -2.15
CA PHE A 73 13.82 3.97 -2.89
C PHE A 73 13.23 3.89 -4.31
N ASP A 74 11.93 4.19 -4.45
CA ASP A 74 11.23 4.19 -5.74
C ASP A 74 11.78 5.27 -6.69
N GLY A 75 12.02 6.48 -6.19
CA GLY A 75 12.72 7.55 -6.89
C GLY A 75 11.88 8.41 -7.82
N HIS A 76 10.59 8.12 -8.03
CA HIS A 76 9.70 8.98 -8.82
C HIS A 76 9.42 10.32 -8.15
N LEU A 77 9.25 10.31 -6.84
CA LEU A 77 9.08 11.52 -6.04
C LEU A 77 10.26 11.70 -5.08
N LYS A 78 10.80 12.91 -5.04
CA LYS A 78 11.87 13.29 -4.10
C LYS A 78 11.27 13.85 -2.81
N GLY A 79 11.87 13.53 -1.68
CA GLY A 79 11.50 14.16 -0.41
C GLY A 79 11.75 15.67 -0.43
N ALA A 80 10.81 16.45 0.09
CA ALA A 80 10.91 17.90 0.21
C ALA A 80 10.38 18.37 1.57
N HIS A 81 10.55 19.65 1.87
CA HIS A 81 9.92 20.30 3.02
C HIS A 81 8.49 20.72 2.68
N GLU A 82 7.66 20.93 3.71
CA GLU A 82 6.25 21.29 3.57
C GLU A 82 6.01 22.49 2.63
N ASP A 83 6.84 23.51 2.73
CA ASP A 83 6.75 24.77 1.99
C ASP A 83 7.20 24.67 0.52
N SER A 84 7.91 23.62 0.15
CA SER A 84 8.51 23.41 -1.18
C SER A 84 8.06 22.15 -1.90
N ALA A 85 7.27 21.31 -1.26
CA ALA A 85 6.74 20.09 -1.87
C ALA A 85 5.64 20.40 -2.90
N ASP A 86 5.54 19.59 -3.95
CA ASP A 86 4.40 19.62 -4.88
C ASP A 86 3.18 18.94 -4.27
N LEU A 87 3.43 17.83 -3.58
CA LEU A 87 2.42 16.98 -2.96
C LEU A 87 2.65 16.86 -1.45
N ILE A 88 1.53 16.75 -0.71
CA ILE A 88 1.52 16.50 0.73
C ILE A 88 0.75 15.21 1.00
N LEU A 89 1.38 14.24 1.65
CA LEU A 89 0.72 13.02 2.14
C LEU A 89 0.45 13.15 3.63
N THR A 90 -0.82 13.07 4.01
CA THR A 90 -1.25 13.01 5.41
C THR A 90 -1.72 11.60 5.75
N GLY A 91 -1.48 11.17 6.99
CA GLY A 91 -1.81 9.84 7.46
C GLY A 91 -2.37 9.83 8.88
N VAL A 92 -3.33 8.95 9.12
CA VAL A 92 -3.91 8.69 10.44
C VAL A 92 -3.89 7.19 10.69
N LEU A 93 -3.18 6.75 11.72
CA LEU A 93 -3.23 5.36 12.18
C LEU A 93 -4.59 5.10 12.83
N LYS A 94 -5.35 4.15 12.27
CA LYS A 94 -6.74 3.84 12.66
C LYS A 94 -6.84 2.62 13.56
N SER A 95 -6.14 1.54 13.21
CA SER A 95 -6.17 0.31 14.00
C SER A 95 -4.89 -0.50 13.89
N TYR A 96 -4.64 -1.25 14.93
CA TYR A 96 -3.73 -2.38 15.01
C TYR A 96 -4.53 -3.58 15.47
N GLU A 97 -4.53 -4.67 14.69
CA GLU A 97 -5.27 -5.87 15.01
C GLU A 97 -4.39 -7.11 14.86
N LYS A 98 -4.56 -8.05 15.77
CA LYS A 98 -3.91 -9.36 15.72
C LYS A 98 -4.97 -10.44 15.73
N LYS A 99 -5.01 -11.27 14.67
CA LYS A 99 -6.00 -12.33 14.51
C LYS A 99 -5.33 -13.70 14.38
N PRO A 100 -5.82 -14.74 15.06
CA PRO A 100 -5.35 -16.09 14.82
C PRO A 100 -5.70 -16.51 13.38
N LEU A 101 -4.73 -17.12 12.70
CA LEU A 101 -4.85 -17.55 11.30
C LEU A 101 -4.87 -19.07 11.17
N ARG A 102 -4.10 -19.77 11.99
CA ARG A 102 -4.01 -21.24 11.99
C ARG A 102 -3.99 -21.79 13.41
N PHE A 103 -4.62 -22.95 13.57
CA PHE A 103 -4.65 -23.69 14.82
C PHE A 103 -3.98 -25.06 14.63
N THR A 104 -3.46 -25.63 15.71
CA THR A 104 -3.04 -27.03 15.79
C THR A 104 -4.27 -27.94 15.92
N ASP A 105 -4.05 -29.27 15.82
CA ASP A 105 -5.09 -30.27 16.06
C ASP A 105 -5.68 -30.21 17.48
N ASN A 106 -4.96 -29.60 18.43
CA ASN A 106 -5.40 -29.40 19.82
C ASN A 106 -6.05 -28.03 20.07
N GLU A 107 -6.42 -27.30 19.00
CA GLU A 107 -7.01 -25.96 19.05
C GLU A 107 -6.11 -24.84 19.59
N ASP A 108 -4.79 -25.10 19.75
CA ASP A 108 -3.82 -24.07 20.10
C ASP A 108 -3.50 -23.21 18.87
N VAL A 109 -3.36 -21.91 19.05
CA VAL A 109 -2.99 -21.02 17.95
C VAL A 109 -1.54 -21.29 17.52
N GLN A 110 -1.35 -21.59 16.23
CA GLN A 110 -0.05 -21.82 15.62
C GLN A 110 0.50 -20.58 14.90
N GLU A 111 -0.40 -19.78 14.33
CA GLU A 111 -0.05 -18.66 13.47
C GLU A 111 -0.99 -17.47 13.71
N TYR A 112 -0.43 -16.27 13.77
CA TYR A 112 -1.16 -15.01 13.84
C TYR A 112 -0.91 -14.16 12.61
N ARG A 113 -1.94 -13.37 12.24
CA ARG A 113 -1.81 -12.28 11.28
C ARG A 113 -2.03 -10.95 11.98
N VAL A 114 -1.14 -10.01 11.68
CA VAL A 114 -1.19 -8.62 12.12
C VAL A 114 -1.72 -7.78 10.97
N TYR A 115 -2.64 -6.87 11.29
CA TYR A 115 -3.20 -5.87 10.39
C TYR A 115 -2.91 -4.47 10.95
N ILE A 116 -2.39 -3.60 10.10
CA ILE A 116 -2.14 -2.19 10.43
C ILE A 116 -2.93 -1.37 9.43
N THR A 117 -3.93 -0.62 9.91
CA THR A 117 -4.80 0.19 9.06
C THR A 117 -4.55 1.67 9.26
N VAL A 118 -4.33 2.37 8.15
CA VAL A 118 -4.18 3.83 8.10
C VAL A 118 -5.22 4.46 7.18
N ALA A 119 -5.67 5.66 7.50
CA ALA A 119 -6.33 6.52 6.54
C ALA A 119 -5.28 7.44 5.94
N LEU A 120 -5.32 7.63 4.62
CA LEU A 120 -4.35 8.42 3.86
C LEU A 120 -5.07 9.42 2.97
N GLU A 121 -4.48 10.60 2.82
CA GLU A 121 -4.91 11.61 1.87
C GLU A 121 -3.68 12.25 1.22
N LEU A 122 -3.67 12.29 -0.12
CA LEU A 122 -2.67 12.98 -0.91
C LEU A 122 -3.29 14.24 -1.50
N THR A 123 -2.68 15.38 -1.24
CA THR A 123 -3.13 16.69 -1.71
C THR A 123 -2.05 17.40 -2.50
N GLU A 124 -2.45 18.19 -3.46
CA GLU A 124 -1.57 19.17 -4.11
C GLU A 124 -1.37 20.36 -3.17
N ARG A 125 -0.13 20.68 -2.83
CA ARG A 125 0.18 21.73 -1.84
C ARG A 125 -0.33 23.11 -2.25
N GLU A 126 -0.13 23.48 -3.50
CA GLU A 126 -0.41 24.86 -3.98
C GLU A 126 -1.90 25.18 -4.00
N THR A 127 -2.72 24.23 -4.45
CA THR A 127 -4.16 24.43 -4.64
C THR A 127 -5.00 23.84 -3.50
N GLY A 128 -4.44 22.94 -2.69
CA GLY A 128 -5.16 22.16 -1.70
C GLY A 128 -6.09 21.11 -2.33
N LYS A 129 -5.97 20.87 -3.63
CA LYS A 129 -6.78 19.86 -4.31
C LYS A 129 -6.43 18.47 -3.84
N VAL A 130 -7.42 17.69 -3.43
CA VAL A 130 -7.25 16.27 -3.12
C VAL A 130 -6.96 15.51 -4.42
N VAL A 131 -5.83 14.85 -4.42
CA VAL A 131 -5.37 14.00 -5.53
C VAL A 131 -5.99 12.62 -5.40
N TRP A 132 -5.84 12.02 -4.22
CA TRP A 132 -6.57 10.81 -3.84
C TRP A 132 -6.73 10.74 -2.31
N THR A 133 -7.72 9.97 -1.88
CA THR A 133 -7.94 9.64 -0.48
C THR A 133 -8.26 8.15 -0.33
N GLU A 134 -7.77 7.55 0.74
CA GLU A 134 -8.02 6.16 1.09
C GLU A 134 -8.34 6.07 2.58
N PRO A 135 -9.61 5.88 2.95
CA PRO A 135 -10.02 5.93 4.36
C PRO A 135 -9.58 4.70 5.17
N SER A 136 -9.19 3.62 4.49
CA SER A 136 -8.85 2.35 5.16
C SER A 136 -7.84 1.56 4.32
N PHE A 137 -6.58 1.93 4.45
CA PHE A 137 -5.47 1.26 3.78
C PHE A 137 -4.78 0.32 4.77
N THR A 138 -4.76 -0.99 4.47
CA THR A 138 -4.30 -2.00 5.43
C THR A 138 -3.08 -2.73 4.91
N GLY A 139 -2.02 -2.78 5.72
CA GLY A 139 -0.86 -3.64 5.54
C GLY A 139 -0.97 -4.90 6.41
N GLU A 140 -0.43 -6.01 5.93
CA GLU A 140 -0.51 -7.32 6.55
C GLU A 140 0.86 -7.94 6.81
N GLY A 141 1.00 -8.62 7.96
CA GLY A 141 2.19 -9.40 8.28
C GLY A 141 1.80 -10.62 9.13
N THR A 142 2.53 -11.70 8.95
CA THR A 142 2.20 -12.96 9.61
C THR A 142 3.38 -13.47 10.44
N TYR A 143 3.11 -14.10 11.58
CA TYR A 143 4.13 -14.78 12.36
C TYR A 143 3.66 -16.12 12.91
N LEU A 144 4.62 -17.04 13.03
CA LEU A 144 4.44 -18.34 13.65
C LEU A 144 4.87 -18.31 15.11
N LEU A 145 4.09 -18.95 15.99
CA LEU A 145 4.50 -19.21 17.37
C LEU A 145 5.52 -20.35 17.45
N GLN A 146 5.38 -21.32 16.54
CA GLN A 146 6.29 -22.46 16.41
C GLN A 146 6.43 -22.85 14.94
N GLY A 147 7.64 -23.19 14.52
CA GLY A 147 7.90 -23.64 13.15
C GLY A 147 9.04 -22.91 12.46
N THR A 148 9.18 -23.15 11.16
CA THR A 148 10.22 -22.53 10.35
C THR A 148 9.73 -21.21 9.78
N VAL A 149 10.46 -20.13 10.06
CA VAL A 149 10.21 -18.81 9.46
C VAL A 149 10.59 -18.79 7.98
N SER A 150 9.93 -17.93 7.23
CA SER A 150 10.22 -17.69 5.81
C SER A 150 10.27 -16.18 5.54
N PRO A 151 10.69 -15.71 4.37
CA PRO A 151 10.76 -14.28 4.08
C PRO A 151 9.46 -13.50 4.31
N ASN A 152 8.31 -14.17 4.19
CA ASN A 152 6.98 -13.58 4.33
C ASN A 152 6.28 -13.98 5.65
N VAL A 153 6.97 -14.73 6.53
CA VAL A 153 6.41 -15.18 7.81
C VAL A 153 7.47 -15.02 8.89
N ALA A 154 7.20 -14.13 9.82
CA ALA A 154 8.11 -13.82 10.92
C ALA A 154 8.08 -14.88 12.03
N GLY A 155 9.10 -14.89 12.86
CA GLY A 155 9.17 -15.71 14.08
C GLY A 155 8.66 -14.99 15.33
N SER A 156 8.13 -13.77 15.19
CA SER A 156 7.66 -12.95 16.30
C SER A 156 6.64 -11.91 15.85
N GLU A 157 5.82 -11.44 16.80
CA GLU A 157 4.88 -10.35 16.56
C GLU A 157 5.57 -9.08 16.04
N GLN A 158 6.73 -8.72 16.61
CA GLN A 158 7.53 -7.59 16.14
C GLN A 158 7.90 -7.74 14.67
N GLY A 159 8.36 -8.91 14.25
CA GLY A 159 8.67 -9.18 12.84
C GLY A 159 7.45 -9.11 11.94
N ALA A 160 6.28 -9.57 12.41
CA ALA A 160 5.03 -9.45 11.67
C ALA A 160 4.59 -7.99 11.51
N VAL A 161 4.79 -7.16 12.53
CA VAL A 161 4.55 -5.71 12.45
C VAL A 161 5.46 -5.08 11.41
N ASP A 162 6.74 -5.43 11.38
CA ASP A 162 7.69 -4.89 10.41
C ASP A 162 7.32 -5.32 8.98
N LEU A 163 6.85 -6.57 8.77
CA LEU A 163 6.30 -7.04 7.49
C LEU A 163 5.03 -6.29 7.09
N ALA A 164 4.08 -6.08 8.01
CA ALA A 164 2.85 -5.35 7.75
C ALA A 164 3.12 -3.89 7.36
N ILE A 165 4.08 -3.23 8.01
CA ILE A 165 4.51 -1.87 7.68
C ILE A 165 5.17 -1.83 6.30
N GLN A 166 5.99 -2.82 5.97
CA GLN A 166 6.63 -2.91 4.65
C GLN A 166 5.60 -3.12 3.55
N ASP A 167 4.62 -4.02 3.75
CA ASP A 167 3.50 -4.22 2.83
C ASP A 167 2.70 -2.94 2.64
N LEU A 168 2.34 -2.27 3.73
CA LEU A 168 1.66 -0.97 3.72
C LEU A 168 2.44 0.05 2.86
N ALA A 169 3.74 0.22 3.12
CA ALA A 169 4.57 1.20 2.43
C ALA A 169 4.68 0.90 0.93
N ASN A 170 4.85 -0.37 0.54
CA ASN A 170 4.90 -0.77 -0.86
C ASN A 170 3.61 -0.39 -1.59
N ARG A 171 2.48 -0.78 -1.03
CA ARG A 171 1.16 -0.53 -1.62
C ARG A 171 0.78 0.96 -1.67
N VAL A 172 1.22 1.77 -0.70
CA VAL A 172 1.03 3.23 -0.72
C VAL A 172 1.78 3.86 -1.89
N VAL A 173 3.02 3.44 -2.13
CA VAL A 173 3.81 3.94 -3.26
C VAL A 173 3.20 3.49 -4.59
N GLU A 174 2.85 2.21 -4.73
CA GLU A 174 2.15 1.68 -5.91
C GLU A 174 0.86 2.46 -6.19
N ARG A 175 0.02 2.69 -5.16
CA ARG A 175 -1.22 3.48 -5.27
C ARG A 175 -0.95 4.91 -5.74
N THR A 176 0.16 5.50 -5.28
CA THR A 176 0.52 6.88 -5.62
C THR A 176 1.07 7.01 -7.03
N ILE A 177 1.89 6.06 -7.48
CA ILE A 177 2.62 6.14 -8.75
C ILE A 177 1.87 5.50 -9.92
N GLU A 178 1.15 4.37 -9.69
CA GLU A 178 0.63 3.53 -10.76
C GLU A 178 -0.89 3.64 -10.97
N ASN A 179 -1.65 4.12 -9.99
CA ASN A 179 -3.12 4.06 -9.99
C ASN A 179 -3.79 5.44 -9.91
N TRP A 180 -3.56 6.25 -10.91
CA TRP A 180 -4.23 7.55 -11.07
C TRP A 180 -5.53 7.46 -11.84
#